data_63b452d4eacf01b4299838d045ca2684
#
_entry.id   63b452d4eacf01b4299838d045ca2684
#
_cell.length_a   1.000
_cell.length_b   1.000
_cell.length_c   1.000
_cell.angle_alpha   90.00
_cell.angle_beta   90.00
_cell.angle_gamma   90.00
#
_symmetry.space_group_name_H-M   'P 1'
#
loop_
_entity.id
_entity.type
_entity.pdbx_description
1 polymer ?
#
loop_
_entity_poly.entity_id
_entity_poly.type
_entity_poly.pdbx_seq_one_letter_code
_entity_poly.pdbx_strand_id
1 'polypeptide(L)'
;MGNVPHLRFPEFIEEWEICKVSELLDFYSTNSLSWEQLEYGEKAMMNLHYGLIHVGLPTMVDLRRDKLPNVKEGNMPKNFELCKEGDVAFADASEDTNEVAKAIEFFNLDNKDIVCGLHTIHGRDNKNKTVVGFKGYAFSSSAFHNQIRRIAQGTKIYSISTKNFSECYVGIPSKAEQTKIATLLRLIDERIATQNKIIEKLQSLIKGLSQQLLSSENDWILYRLDDLAQIKSGYSGTQVSYQTPYKVSRIETISKHCIDIQRIGYVECIPESYRLNVGNILFSNINSIQYIGNTAYLDKDYGLYHGMNLLRIIPNTTIVRPRFLHLLLCTDWAINHFQTICNKAVSQASINQTALGKSRFPIPPMSVQQQICSMFELTERKLDNEQEYISCLQQQKRYLLQKMFI
;
A
#
# COMPACT_ATOMS: atom_id res chain seq x y z
N MET A 1 0.29 -14.32 37.86
CA MET A 1 -0.65 -13.46 37.09
C MET A 1 -1.64 -14.41 36.48
N GLY A 2 -2.96 -14.17 36.60
CA GLY A 2 -3.97 -15.05 36.01
C GLY A 2 -3.97 -15.04 34.48
N ASN A 3 -4.59 -16.01 33.85
CA ASN A 3 -4.70 -16.15 32.41
C ASN A 3 -5.74 -15.16 31.85
N VAL A 4 -5.44 -13.86 31.90
CA VAL A 4 -6.32 -12.78 31.42
C VAL A 4 -5.56 -11.80 30.56
N PRO A 5 -6.15 -11.26 29.47
CA PRO A 5 -5.51 -10.27 28.62
C PRO A 5 -5.38 -8.91 29.29
N HIS A 6 -4.44 -8.10 28.82
CA HIS A 6 -4.23 -6.74 29.34
C HIS A 6 -5.39 -5.79 29.07
N LEU A 7 -6.07 -5.98 27.94
CA LEU A 7 -7.26 -5.21 27.54
C LEU A 7 -8.42 -6.19 27.39
N ARG A 8 -9.52 -5.91 28.10
CA ARG A 8 -10.66 -6.81 28.18
C ARG A 8 -11.97 -6.01 28.32
N PHE A 9 -13.05 -6.56 27.88
CA PHE A 9 -14.38 -6.03 28.19
C PHE A 9 -14.67 -6.19 29.70
N PRO A 10 -15.11 -5.15 30.39
CA PRO A 10 -15.18 -5.12 31.86
C PRO A 10 -16.15 -6.13 32.49
N GLU A 11 -17.13 -6.60 31.73
CA GLU A 11 -18.10 -7.60 32.18
C GLU A 11 -17.57 -9.02 32.24
N PHE A 12 -16.39 -9.31 31.68
CA PHE A 12 -15.77 -10.64 31.74
C PHE A 12 -14.65 -10.65 32.79
N ILE A 13 -14.78 -11.50 33.79
CA ILE A 13 -13.83 -11.59 34.92
C ILE A 13 -13.15 -12.95 35.03
N GLU A 14 -13.69 -13.98 34.37
CA GLU A 14 -13.18 -15.35 34.43
C GLU A 14 -11.85 -15.48 33.70
N GLU A 15 -10.96 -16.36 34.19
CA GLU A 15 -9.71 -16.67 33.49
C GLU A 15 -9.97 -17.41 32.17
N TRP A 16 -9.09 -17.21 31.20
CA TRP A 16 -9.15 -17.94 29.94
C TRP A 16 -8.57 -19.33 30.08
N GLU A 17 -9.17 -20.31 29.41
CA GLU A 17 -8.57 -21.62 29.21
C GLU A 17 -7.34 -21.49 28.30
N ILE A 18 -6.19 -22.05 28.74
CA ILE A 18 -5.01 -22.17 27.86
C ILE A 18 -5.08 -23.54 27.20
N CYS A 19 -5.28 -23.56 25.90
CA CYS A 19 -5.49 -24.75 25.09
C CYS A 19 -4.32 -24.98 24.14
N LYS A 20 -3.83 -26.21 24.04
CA LYS A 20 -2.90 -26.56 22.94
C LYS A 20 -3.62 -26.52 21.61
N VAL A 21 -2.91 -26.13 20.56
CA VAL A 21 -3.47 -26.11 19.21
C VAL A 21 -3.95 -27.50 18.78
N SER A 22 -3.23 -28.58 19.16
CA SER A 22 -3.65 -29.99 18.97
C SER A 22 -4.89 -30.42 19.75
N GLU A 23 -5.21 -29.71 20.82
CA GLU A 23 -6.44 -29.93 21.58
C GLU A 23 -7.62 -29.13 21.04
N LEU A 24 -7.35 -28.07 20.30
CA LEU A 24 -8.34 -27.18 19.67
C LEU A 24 -8.68 -27.63 18.25
N LEU A 25 -7.66 -27.91 17.42
CA LEU A 25 -7.82 -28.16 15.99
C LEU A 25 -7.47 -29.59 15.61
N ASP A 26 -8.32 -30.19 14.81
CA ASP A 26 -7.97 -31.34 13.99
C ASP A 26 -7.40 -30.84 12.64
N PHE A 27 -6.31 -31.47 12.18
CA PHE A 27 -5.64 -31.07 10.94
C PHE A 27 -6.04 -31.97 9.77
N TYR A 28 -6.21 -31.36 8.60
CA TYR A 28 -6.65 -32.00 7.40
C TYR A 28 -5.60 -31.91 6.29
N SER A 29 -5.65 -32.86 5.36
CA SER A 29 -4.75 -32.87 4.22
C SER A 29 -4.99 -31.68 3.29
N THR A 30 -3.92 -31.13 2.74
CA THR A 30 -3.93 -30.06 1.76
C THR A 30 -3.37 -30.59 0.43
N ASN A 31 -3.67 -29.93 -0.67
CA ASN A 31 -3.16 -30.31 -1.98
C ASN A 31 -1.87 -29.54 -2.34
N SER A 32 -1.19 -29.97 -3.41
CA SER A 32 0.06 -29.39 -3.87
C SER A 32 -0.07 -28.64 -5.21
N LEU A 33 -1.28 -28.15 -5.54
CA LEU A 33 -1.52 -27.44 -6.80
C LEU A 33 -0.75 -26.10 -6.84
N SER A 34 0.03 -25.91 -7.91
CA SER A 34 0.72 -24.66 -8.21
C SER A 34 -0.19 -23.66 -8.90
N TRP A 35 0.25 -22.41 -9.03
CA TRP A 35 -0.49 -21.36 -9.75
C TRP A 35 -0.82 -21.72 -11.20
N GLU A 36 0.02 -22.49 -11.87
CA GLU A 36 -0.21 -22.94 -13.25
C GLU A 36 -1.43 -23.85 -13.39
N GLN A 37 -1.82 -24.52 -12.30
CA GLN A 37 -2.96 -25.43 -12.23
C GLN A 37 -4.24 -24.74 -11.73
N LEU A 38 -4.17 -23.43 -11.47
CA LEU A 38 -5.27 -22.60 -10.98
C LEU A 38 -5.66 -21.55 -12.01
N GLU A 39 -6.92 -21.14 -12.00
CA GLU A 39 -7.45 -20.07 -12.85
C GLU A 39 -8.58 -19.32 -12.14
N TYR A 40 -8.77 -18.04 -12.45
CA TYR A 40 -9.95 -17.31 -11.98
C TYR A 40 -11.12 -17.53 -12.94
N GLY A 41 -12.33 -17.72 -12.39
CA GLY A 41 -13.54 -17.95 -13.17
C GLY A 41 -14.69 -18.43 -12.28
N GLU A 42 -15.79 -18.84 -12.91
CA GLU A 42 -16.98 -19.39 -12.24
C GLU A 42 -16.99 -20.92 -12.36
N LYS A 43 -16.15 -21.62 -11.60
CA LYS A 43 -16.11 -23.09 -11.55
C LYS A 43 -16.41 -23.61 -10.16
N ALA A 44 -16.71 -24.91 -10.06
CA ALA A 44 -17.26 -25.52 -8.86
C ALA A 44 -16.29 -25.67 -7.69
N MET A 45 -14.96 -25.82 -7.94
CA MET A 45 -13.97 -26.07 -6.88
C MET A 45 -12.93 -24.96 -6.80
N MET A 46 -12.89 -24.26 -5.68
CA MET A 46 -11.89 -23.23 -5.41
C MET A 46 -10.70 -23.79 -4.64
N ASN A 47 -9.53 -23.17 -4.80
CA ASN A 47 -8.31 -23.55 -4.09
C ASN A 47 -7.70 -22.35 -3.35
N LEU A 48 -7.41 -22.53 -2.07
CA LEU A 48 -6.67 -21.57 -1.28
C LEU A 48 -5.18 -21.82 -1.41
N HIS A 49 -4.48 -21.05 -2.22
CA HIS A 49 -3.02 -21.07 -2.32
C HIS A 49 -2.41 -20.16 -1.24
N TYR A 50 -1.31 -20.58 -0.58
CA TYR A 50 -0.66 -19.85 0.51
C TYR A 50 -0.31 -18.40 0.16
N GLY A 51 0.06 -18.13 -1.10
CA GLY A 51 0.35 -16.78 -1.57
C GLY A 51 -0.81 -15.79 -1.37
N LEU A 52 -2.06 -16.26 -1.40
CA LEU A 52 -3.24 -15.43 -1.12
C LEU A 52 -3.38 -15.09 0.37
N ILE A 53 -2.90 -15.96 1.24
CA ILE A 53 -2.84 -15.68 2.69
C ILE A 53 -1.86 -14.54 2.97
N HIS A 54 -0.72 -14.54 2.28
CA HIS A 54 0.28 -13.46 2.42
C HIS A 54 -0.21 -12.15 1.82
N VAL A 55 -0.79 -12.21 0.59
CA VAL A 55 -1.20 -11.02 -0.16
C VAL A 55 -2.60 -11.25 -0.74
N GLY A 56 -3.55 -10.42 -0.36
CA GLY A 56 -4.85 -10.34 -1.01
C GLY A 56 -6.05 -10.80 -0.18
N LEU A 57 -5.88 -11.67 0.83
CA LEU A 57 -6.99 -12.09 1.68
C LEU A 57 -6.97 -11.40 3.05
N PRO A 58 -8.15 -11.02 3.58
CA PRO A 58 -8.31 -10.57 4.96
C PRO A 58 -8.21 -11.75 5.93
N THR A 59 -8.04 -11.46 7.23
CA THR A 59 -8.08 -12.48 8.29
C THR A 59 -9.41 -13.25 8.29
N MET A 60 -10.53 -12.58 8.03
CA MET A 60 -11.85 -13.19 7.89
C MET A 60 -12.23 -13.23 6.41
N VAL A 61 -12.18 -14.43 5.81
CA VAL A 61 -12.51 -14.65 4.40
C VAL A 61 -14.02 -14.82 4.23
N ASP A 62 -14.60 -13.96 3.40
CA ASP A 62 -16.03 -13.96 3.07
C ASP A 62 -16.18 -14.02 1.53
N LEU A 63 -16.55 -15.16 0.99
CA LEU A 63 -16.60 -15.41 -0.44
C LEU A 63 -17.75 -14.71 -1.19
N ARG A 64 -18.59 -13.96 -0.50
CA ARG A 64 -19.49 -13.01 -1.16
C ARG A 64 -18.75 -11.82 -1.76
N ARG A 65 -17.55 -11.54 -1.26
CA ARG A 65 -16.70 -10.39 -1.66
C ARG A 65 -15.27 -10.77 -2.03
N ASP A 66 -14.70 -11.78 -1.35
CA ASP A 66 -13.33 -12.21 -1.57
C ASP A 66 -13.29 -13.27 -2.68
N LYS A 67 -12.23 -13.27 -3.48
CA LYS A 67 -12.12 -14.18 -4.63
C LYS A 67 -10.96 -15.14 -4.44
N LEU A 68 -11.22 -16.41 -4.65
CA LEU A 68 -10.22 -17.47 -4.76
C LEU A 68 -10.16 -17.99 -6.21
N PRO A 69 -9.01 -18.48 -6.66
CA PRO A 69 -8.91 -19.17 -7.94
C PRO A 69 -9.60 -20.55 -7.87
N ASN A 70 -10.04 -21.02 -9.00
CA ASN A 70 -10.58 -22.36 -9.18
C ASN A 70 -9.48 -23.32 -9.61
N VAL A 71 -9.68 -24.60 -9.33
CA VAL A 71 -8.85 -25.68 -9.88
C VAL A 71 -9.16 -25.84 -11.37
N LYS A 72 -8.14 -25.81 -12.24
CA LYS A 72 -8.29 -26.06 -13.67
C LYS A 72 -8.80 -27.47 -13.92
N GLU A 73 -9.57 -27.63 -14.99
CA GLU A 73 -10.06 -28.94 -15.44
C GLU A 73 -8.91 -29.93 -15.60
N GLY A 74 -9.12 -31.16 -15.14
CA GLY A 74 -8.11 -32.23 -15.18
C GLY A 74 -7.08 -32.19 -14.03
N ASN A 75 -7.08 -31.16 -13.18
CA ASN A 75 -6.15 -31.04 -12.05
C ASN A 75 -6.81 -31.29 -10.68
N MET A 76 -8.03 -31.82 -10.64
CA MET A 76 -8.71 -32.13 -9.39
C MET A 76 -7.88 -33.08 -8.52
N PRO A 77 -7.63 -32.74 -7.23
CA PRO A 77 -6.95 -33.63 -6.30
C PRO A 77 -7.75 -34.93 -6.12
N LYS A 78 -7.06 -36.07 -6.04
CA LYS A 78 -7.72 -37.35 -5.82
C LYS A 78 -8.32 -37.48 -4.43
N ASN A 79 -7.61 -36.94 -3.44
CA ASN A 79 -8.04 -36.91 -2.04
C ASN A 79 -8.03 -35.45 -1.60
N PHE A 80 -9.13 -34.98 -1.04
CA PHE A 80 -9.24 -33.61 -0.53
C PHE A 80 -10.27 -33.55 0.61
N GLU A 81 -10.12 -32.57 1.46
CA GLU A 81 -11.11 -32.18 2.48
C GLU A 81 -11.65 -30.81 2.12
N LEU A 82 -12.97 -30.69 2.04
CA LEU A 82 -13.64 -29.41 1.84
C LEU A 82 -13.55 -28.55 3.09
N CYS A 83 -13.23 -27.27 2.89
CA CYS A 83 -13.28 -26.29 3.96
C CYS A 83 -14.72 -26.04 4.41
N LYS A 84 -14.90 -25.77 5.68
CA LYS A 84 -16.18 -25.39 6.31
C LYS A 84 -16.08 -24.00 6.91
N GLU A 85 -17.22 -23.35 7.13
CA GLU A 85 -17.25 -22.11 7.88
C GLU A 85 -16.66 -22.32 9.28
N GLY A 86 -15.78 -21.42 9.69
CA GLY A 86 -15.01 -21.53 10.91
C GLY A 86 -13.72 -22.35 10.79
N ASP A 87 -13.41 -23.00 9.67
CA ASP A 87 -12.08 -23.58 9.44
C ASP A 87 -11.03 -22.48 9.37
N VAL A 88 -9.81 -22.80 9.78
CA VAL A 88 -8.66 -21.91 9.68
C VAL A 88 -7.61 -22.48 8.74
N ALA A 89 -6.96 -21.63 8.00
CA ALA A 89 -5.82 -22.00 7.19
C ALA A 89 -4.63 -21.09 7.50
N PHE A 90 -3.44 -21.68 7.53
CA PHE A 90 -2.19 -20.98 7.86
C PHE A 90 -1.20 -21.17 6.73
N ALA A 91 -0.44 -20.12 6.39
CA ALA A 91 0.70 -20.26 5.50
C ALA A 91 1.87 -20.92 6.25
N ASP A 92 2.31 -22.11 5.82
CA ASP A 92 3.37 -22.85 6.53
C ASP A 92 4.77 -22.31 6.26
N ALA A 93 4.93 -21.44 5.24
CA ALA A 93 6.21 -20.87 4.83
C ALA A 93 6.10 -19.38 4.46
N SER A 94 7.15 -18.62 4.74
CA SER A 94 7.29 -17.19 4.37
C SER A 94 8.76 -16.76 4.31
N GLU A 95 9.05 -15.70 3.55
CA GLU A 95 10.35 -15.02 3.58
C GLU A 95 10.52 -14.14 4.84
N ASP A 96 9.44 -13.77 5.51
CA ASP A 96 9.44 -13.00 6.76
C ASP A 96 8.95 -13.86 7.92
N THR A 97 9.71 -13.92 9.02
CA THR A 97 9.34 -14.63 10.26
C THR A 97 8.04 -14.13 10.90
N ASN A 98 7.64 -12.87 10.63
CA ASN A 98 6.39 -12.32 11.12
C ASN A 98 5.17 -12.78 10.30
N GLU A 99 5.39 -13.30 9.10
CA GLU A 99 4.33 -13.75 8.19
C GLU A 99 4.19 -15.29 8.17
N VAL A 100 5.10 -16.05 8.77
CA VAL A 100 4.96 -17.50 8.95
C VAL A 100 3.78 -17.77 9.88
N ALA A 101 2.97 -18.78 9.56
CA ALA A 101 1.70 -19.10 10.21
C ALA A 101 0.67 -17.95 10.14
N LYS A 102 0.79 -17.04 9.19
CA LYS A 102 -0.27 -16.07 8.93
C LYS A 102 -1.58 -16.81 8.72
N ALA A 103 -2.59 -16.42 9.50
CA ALA A 103 -3.86 -17.12 9.61
C ALA A 103 -4.96 -16.40 8.83
N ILE A 104 -5.82 -17.21 8.22
CA ILE A 104 -7.16 -16.79 7.80
C ILE A 104 -8.20 -17.73 8.42
N GLU A 105 -9.42 -17.23 8.62
CA GLU A 105 -10.57 -18.04 8.98
C GLU A 105 -11.66 -17.90 7.94
N PHE A 106 -12.24 -19.01 7.49
CA PHE A 106 -13.37 -18.99 6.55
C PHE A 106 -14.63 -18.56 7.30
N PHE A 107 -14.98 -17.29 7.17
CA PHE A 107 -16.12 -16.68 7.85
C PHE A 107 -17.44 -16.96 7.14
N ASN A 108 -17.44 -16.92 5.80
CA ASN A 108 -18.61 -17.23 4.97
C ASN A 108 -18.15 -17.82 3.64
N LEU A 109 -18.63 -19.01 3.31
CA LEU A 109 -18.26 -19.72 2.09
C LEU A 109 -19.18 -19.45 0.90
N ASP A 110 -20.33 -18.79 1.10
CA ASP A 110 -21.31 -18.51 0.03
C ASP A 110 -21.72 -19.81 -0.75
N ASN A 111 -21.83 -20.91 -0.04
CA ASN A 111 -22.11 -22.25 -0.57
C ASN A 111 -21.11 -22.73 -1.65
N LYS A 112 -19.86 -22.25 -1.63
CA LYS A 112 -18.81 -22.63 -2.55
C LYS A 112 -17.93 -23.73 -1.96
N ASP A 113 -17.48 -24.65 -2.79
CA ASP A 113 -16.55 -25.71 -2.41
C ASP A 113 -15.11 -25.21 -2.49
N ILE A 114 -14.37 -25.34 -1.40
CA ILE A 114 -12.99 -24.87 -1.28
C ILE A 114 -12.12 -25.99 -0.72
N VAL A 115 -10.90 -26.07 -1.25
CA VAL A 115 -9.83 -26.93 -0.71
C VAL A 115 -8.62 -26.09 -0.33
N CYS A 116 -7.94 -26.45 0.73
CA CYS A 116 -6.66 -25.86 1.08
C CYS A 116 -5.54 -26.40 0.19
N GLY A 117 -4.72 -25.50 -0.34
CA GLY A 117 -3.71 -25.77 -1.34
C GLY A 117 -2.29 -25.86 -0.81
N LEU A 118 -1.35 -25.70 -1.73
CA LEU A 118 0.08 -25.77 -1.52
C LEU A 118 0.52 -24.82 -0.38
N HIS A 119 1.41 -25.32 0.47
CA HIS A 119 1.99 -24.58 1.61
C HIS A 119 0.95 -23.98 2.56
N THR A 120 -0.13 -24.75 2.83
CA THR A 120 -1.12 -24.38 3.83
C THR A 120 -1.25 -25.48 4.89
N ILE A 121 -1.55 -25.08 6.12
CA ILE A 121 -2.01 -25.97 7.20
C ILE A 121 -3.50 -25.73 7.37
N HIS A 122 -4.33 -26.76 7.18
CA HIS A 122 -5.79 -26.70 7.34
C HIS A 122 -6.20 -27.24 8.71
N GLY A 123 -6.88 -26.43 9.51
CA GLY A 123 -7.33 -26.79 10.85
C GLY A 123 -8.83 -26.52 11.07
N ARG A 124 -9.49 -27.44 11.78
CA ARG A 124 -10.93 -27.36 12.13
C ARG A 124 -11.15 -27.62 13.62
N ASP A 125 -11.98 -26.82 14.24
CA ASP A 125 -12.44 -27.04 15.62
C ASP A 125 -13.69 -27.94 15.64
N ASN A 126 -13.49 -29.25 15.61
CA ASN A 126 -14.59 -30.23 15.69
C ASN A 126 -15.19 -30.34 17.13
N LYS A 127 -14.51 -29.76 18.11
CA LYS A 127 -14.97 -29.78 19.54
C LYS A 127 -15.87 -28.59 19.85
N ASN A 128 -16.07 -27.69 18.91
CA ASN A 128 -16.89 -26.49 19.05
C ASN A 128 -16.51 -25.63 20.28
N LYS A 129 -15.21 -25.54 20.57
CA LYS A 129 -14.66 -24.68 21.63
C LYS A 129 -14.73 -23.21 21.29
N THR A 130 -14.74 -22.88 20.00
CA THR A 130 -14.68 -21.51 19.50
C THR A 130 -15.90 -21.13 18.66
N VAL A 131 -16.20 -19.82 18.63
CA VAL A 131 -17.16 -19.26 17.68
C VAL A 131 -16.48 -18.94 16.36
N VAL A 132 -17.25 -18.98 15.26
CA VAL A 132 -16.76 -18.53 13.94
C VAL A 132 -16.36 -17.06 14.02
N GLY A 133 -15.18 -16.74 13.48
CA GLY A 133 -14.61 -15.40 13.49
C GLY A 133 -13.65 -15.11 14.66
N PHE A 134 -13.52 -15.98 15.65
CA PHE A 134 -12.60 -15.78 16.77
C PHE A 134 -11.19 -16.30 16.48
N LYS A 135 -11.09 -17.51 15.91
CA LYS A 135 -9.80 -18.19 15.69
C LYS A 135 -8.83 -17.42 14.82
N GLY A 136 -9.32 -16.87 13.73
CA GLY A 136 -8.47 -16.09 12.82
C GLY A 136 -7.78 -14.93 13.54
N TYR A 137 -8.46 -14.24 14.44
CA TYR A 137 -7.86 -13.16 15.23
C TYR A 137 -6.97 -13.71 16.36
N ALA A 138 -7.37 -14.76 17.04
CA ALA A 138 -6.56 -15.38 18.09
C ALA A 138 -5.20 -15.83 17.54
N PHE A 139 -5.19 -16.49 16.39
CA PHE A 139 -3.98 -16.93 15.70
C PHE A 139 -3.20 -15.78 15.04
N SER A 140 -3.84 -14.64 14.78
CA SER A 140 -3.18 -13.40 14.31
C SER A 140 -2.66 -12.53 15.46
N SER A 141 -2.85 -12.93 16.72
CA SER A 141 -2.41 -12.15 17.88
C SER A 141 -0.89 -12.14 18.05
N SER A 142 -0.37 -11.09 18.69
CA SER A 142 1.05 -11.02 19.01
C SER A 142 1.50 -12.11 19.96
N ALA A 143 0.63 -12.53 20.89
CA ALA A 143 0.90 -13.61 21.84
C ALA A 143 1.16 -14.94 21.10
N PHE A 144 0.32 -15.27 20.12
CA PHE A 144 0.49 -16.47 19.31
C PHE A 144 1.71 -16.39 18.38
N HIS A 145 1.88 -15.28 17.65
CA HIS A 145 3.03 -15.07 16.77
C HIS A 145 4.38 -15.09 17.49
N ASN A 146 4.44 -14.70 18.77
CA ASN A 146 5.66 -14.84 19.57
C ASN A 146 6.08 -16.31 19.76
N GLN A 147 5.15 -17.25 19.81
CA GLN A 147 5.45 -18.68 19.85
C GLN A 147 5.92 -19.17 18.48
N ILE A 148 5.24 -18.77 17.40
CA ILE A 148 5.60 -19.14 16.02
C ILE A 148 7.03 -18.74 15.70
N ARG A 149 7.45 -17.52 16.02
CA ARG A 149 8.83 -17.05 15.79
C ARG A 149 9.90 -17.90 16.45
N ARG A 150 9.57 -18.59 17.56
CA ARG A 150 10.52 -19.46 18.26
C ARG A 150 10.65 -20.84 17.63
N ILE A 151 9.62 -21.28 16.88
CA ILE A 151 9.60 -22.61 16.25
C ILE A 151 9.85 -22.58 14.74
N ALA A 152 9.79 -21.39 14.12
CA ALA A 152 10.08 -21.21 12.70
C ALA A 152 11.54 -21.57 12.39
N GLN A 153 11.75 -22.34 11.32
CA GLN A 153 13.06 -22.81 10.88
C GLN A 153 13.35 -22.32 9.47
N GLY A 154 14.59 -21.93 9.22
CA GLY A 154 15.04 -21.46 7.91
C GLY A 154 15.98 -20.27 7.99
N THR A 155 16.61 -19.92 6.86
CA THR A 155 17.53 -18.77 6.75
C THR A 155 17.08 -17.73 5.73
N LYS A 156 16.40 -18.15 4.67
CA LYS A 156 15.83 -17.27 3.63
C LYS A 156 14.30 -17.45 3.54
N ILE A 157 13.87 -18.72 3.62
CA ILE A 157 12.46 -19.07 3.73
C ILE A 157 12.30 -19.72 5.09
N TYR A 158 11.43 -19.16 5.91
CA TYR A 158 11.08 -19.69 7.23
C TYR A 158 9.86 -20.57 7.07
N SER A 159 9.87 -21.73 7.70
CA SER A 159 8.74 -22.68 7.67
C SER A 159 8.47 -23.27 9.03
N ILE A 160 7.24 -23.76 9.20
CA ILE A 160 6.81 -24.51 10.39
C ILE A 160 6.24 -25.87 9.98
N SER A 161 6.51 -26.88 10.77
CA SER A 161 5.84 -28.16 10.61
C SER A 161 4.52 -28.17 11.40
N THR A 162 3.52 -28.91 10.91
CA THR A 162 2.25 -29.10 11.63
C THR A 162 2.50 -29.67 13.03
N LYS A 163 3.51 -30.53 13.21
CA LYS A 163 3.90 -31.09 14.49
C LYS A 163 4.33 -30.02 15.49
N ASN A 164 5.24 -29.11 15.10
CA ASN A 164 5.70 -28.04 15.98
C ASN A 164 4.59 -27.00 16.23
N PHE A 165 3.80 -26.70 15.19
CA PHE A 165 2.65 -25.81 15.28
C PHE A 165 1.60 -26.31 16.27
N SER A 166 1.32 -27.63 16.29
CA SER A 166 0.33 -28.25 17.17
C SER A 166 0.67 -28.15 18.66
N GLU A 167 1.94 -27.93 18.99
CA GLU A 167 2.42 -27.77 20.38
C GLU A 167 2.28 -26.33 20.92
N CYS A 168 1.95 -25.37 20.07
CA CYS A 168 1.68 -23.98 20.50
C CYS A 168 0.39 -23.90 21.31
N TYR A 169 0.22 -22.81 22.05
CA TYR A 169 -0.92 -22.57 22.91
C TYR A 169 -1.71 -21.35 22.47
N VAL A 170 -3.02 -21.38 22.71
CA VAL A 170 -3.93 -20.26 22.47
C VAL A 170 -4.88 -20.10 23.65
N GLY A 171 -5.15 -18.86 24.03
CA GLY A 171 -6.13 -18.55 25.08
C GLY A 171 -7.55 -18.58 24.53
N ILE A 172 -8.45 -19.29 25.23
CA ILE A 172 -9.84 -19.47 24.85
C ILE A 172 -10.74 -18.93 25.99
N PRO A 173 -11.40 -17.77 25.78
CA PRO A 173 -12.40 -17.24 26.71
C PRO A 173 -13.76 -17.90 26.55
N SER A 174 -14.74 -17.47 27.36
CA SER A 174 -16.14 -17.84 27.16
C SER A 174 -16.64 -17.49 25.76
N LYS A 175 -17.59 -18.26 25.22
CA LYS A 175 -18.16 -17.99 23.87
C LYS A 175 -18.76 -16.59 23.72
N ALA A 176 -19.32 -16.06 24.80
CA ALA A 176 -19.84 -14.70 24.84
C ALA A 176 -18.73 -13.66 24.64
N GLU A 177 -17.59 -13.82 25.31
CA GLU A 177 -16.43 -12.93 25.15
C GLU A 177 -15.78 -13.10 23.77
N GLN A 178 -15.62 -14.34 23.29
CA GLN A 178 -15.14 -14.61 21.92
C GLN A 178 -15.97 -13.86 20.88
N THR A 179 -17.30 -13.91 21.00
CA THR A 179 -18.23 -13.22 20.08
C THR A 179 -18.01 -11.70 20.10
N LYS A 180 -17.82 -11.10 21.29
CA LYS A 180 -17.56 -9.66 21.39
C LYS A 180 -16.21 -9.27 20.79
N ILE A 181 -15.15 -10.03 21.08
CA ILE A 181 -13.80 -9.80 20.51
C ILE A 181 -13.85 -9.92 18.98
N ALA A 182 -14.40 -11.04 18.46
CA ALA A 182 -14.53 -11.27 17.04
C ALA A 182 -15.33 -10.17 16.33
N THR A 183 -16.45 -9.75 16.93
CA THR A 183 -17.28 -8.68 16.36
C THR A 183 -16.54 -7.36 16.32
N LEU A 184 -15.86 -6.96 17.41
CA LEU A 184 -15.07 -5.72 17.45
C LEU A 184 -14.01 -5.68 16.35
N LEU A 185 -13.19 -6.74 16.26
CA LEU A 185 -12.09 -6.79 15.30
C LEU A 185 -12.61 -6.85 13.85
N ARG A 186 -13.69 -7.61 13.61
CA ARG A 186 -14.35 -7.67 12.30
C ARG A 186 -14.90 -6.30 11.86
N LEU A 187 -15.53 -5.55 12.75
CA LEU A 187 -16.02 -4.21 12.45
C LEU A 187 -14.87 -3.24 12.09
N ILE A 188 -13.71 -3.38 12.73
CA ILE A 188 -12.50 -2.61 12.36
C ILE A 188 -12.01 -3.03 10.97
N ASP A 189 -11.96 -4.32 10.66
CA ASP A 189 -11.56 -4.81 9.33
C ASP A 189 -12.52 -4.34 8.23
N GLU A 190 -13.83 -4.37 8.47
CA GLU A 190 -14.84 -3.84 7.54
C GLU A 190 -14.67 -2.33 7.32
N ARG A 191 -14.32 -1.60 8.39
CA ARG A 191 -14.03 -0.17 8.30
C ARG A 191 -12.76 0.10 7.47
N ILE A 192 -11.69 -0.67 7.69
CA ILE A 192 -10.45 -0.60 6.90
C ILE A 192 -10.75 -0.90 5.42
N ALA A 193 -11.51 -1.96 5.12
CA ALA A 193 -11.87 -2.31 3.75
C ALA A 193 -12.70 -1.21 3.07
N THR A 194 -13.64 -0.61 3.79
CA THR A 194 -14.45 0.51 3.29
C THR A 194 -13.57 1.73 3.02
N GLN A 195 -12.63 2.01 3.90
CA GLN A 195 -11.71 3.13 3.80
C GLN A 195 -10.79 2.99 2.58
N ASN A 196 -10.27 1.79 2.29
CA ASN A 196 -9.50 1.52 1.08
C ASN A 196 -10.31 1.83 -0.19
N LYS A 197 -11.57 1.43 -0.25
CA LYS A 197 -12.45 1.74 -1.41
C LYS A 197 -12.69 3.24 -1.58
N ILE A 198 -12.76 4.02 -0.49
CA ILE A 198 -12.88 5.48 -0.56
C ILE A 198 -11.59 6.07 -1.15
N ILE A 199 -10.42 5.62 -0.68
CA ILE A 199 -9.12 6.06 -1.19
C ILE A 199 -8.98 5.76 -2.69
N GLU A 200 -9.29 4.54 -3.12
CA GLU A 200 -9.27 4.14 -4.55
C GLU A 200 -10.20 5.03 -5.41
N LYS A 201 -11.40 5.33 -4.91
CA LYS A 201 -12.33 6.22 -5.61
C LYS A 201 -11.81 7.66 -5.72
N LEU A 202 -11.20 8.18 -4.65
CA LEU A 202 -10.59 9.52 -4.67
C LEU A 202 -9.42 9.59 -5.64
N GLN A 203 -8.56 8.57 -5.66
CA GLN A 203 -7.45 8.49 -6.62
C GLN A 203 -7.97 8.43 -8.08
N SER A 204 -9.01 7.63 -8.33
CA SER A 204 -9.65 7.55 -9.63
C SER A 204 -10.30 8.88 -10.03
N LEU A 205 -10.91 9.59 -9.07
CA LEU A 205 -11.50 10.91 -9.30
C LEU A 205 -10.42 11.94 -9.68
N ILE A 206 -9.31 12.00 -8.94
CA ILE A 206 -8.17 12.90 -9.24
C ILE A 206 -7.66 12.65 -10.65
N LYS A 207 -7.49 11.38 -11.03
CA LYS A 207 -7.06 11.02 -12.39
C LYS A 207 -8.08 11.45 -13.46
N GLY A 208 -9.37 11.21 -13.24
CA GLY A 208 -10.45 11.62 -14.14
C GLY A 208 -10.53 13.15 -14.29
N LEU A 209 -10.42 13.89 -13.18
CA LEU A 209 -10.36 15.36 -13.21
C LEU A 209 -9.15 15.86 -14.00
N SER A 210 -7.98 15.23 -13.81
CA SER A 210 -6.78 15.59 -14.57
C SER A 210 -6.99 15.41 -16.07
N GLN A 211 -7.54 14.27 -16.49
CA GLN A 211 -7.80 14.00 -17.91
C GLN A 211 -8.85 14.94 -18.52
N GLN A 212 -9.88 15.29 -17.77
CA GLN A 212 -10.98 16.12 -18.27
C GLN A 212 -10.65 17.62 -18.25
N LEU A 213 -10.13 18.13 -17.12
CA LEU A 213 -9.92 19.56 -16.91
C LEU A 213 -8.59 20.08 -17.47
N LEU A 214 -7.60 19.21 -17.59
CA LEU A 214 -6.26 19.57 -18.06
C LEU A 214 -5.94 18.93 -19.43
N SER A 215 -6.97 18.70 -20.25
CA SER A 215 -6.82 18.14 -21.59
C SER A 215 -6.04 19.07 -22.50
N SER A 216 -5.22 18.49 -23.40
CA SER A 216 -4.56 19.23 -24.48
C SER A 216 -5.53 19.72 -25.56
N GLU A 217 -6.77 19.22 -25.58
CA GLU A 217 -7.82 19.56 -26.55
C GLU A 217 -8.68 20.76 -26.12
N ASN A 218 -8.41 21.37 -24.96
CA ASN A 218 -9.11 22.55 -24.51
C ASN A 218 -8.81 23.73 -25.44
N ASP A 219 -9.81 24.50 -25.85
CA ASP A 219 -9.73 25.72 -26.65
C ASP A 219 -9.15 26.89 -25.85
N TRP A 220 -8.04 26.68 -25.18
CA TRP A 220 -7.33 27.68 -24.40
C TRP A 220 -6.15 28.24 -25.21
N ILE A 221 -5.70 29.43 -24.85
CA ILE A 221 -4.57 30.07 -25.52
C ILE A 221 -3.30 29.26 -25.30
N LEU A 222 -2.62 28.89 -26.37
CA LEU A 222 -1.37 28.14 -26.33
C LEU A 222 -0.20 29.09 -26.06
N TYR A 223 0.47 28.89 -24.95
CA TYR A 223 1.71 29.59 -24.58
C TYR A 223 2.90 28.63 -24.64
N ARG A 224 4.07 29.15 -24.93
CA ARG A 224 5.32 28.43 -24.75
C ARG A 224 5.67 28.41 -23.25
N LEU A 225 6.38 27.39 -22.81
CA LEU A 225 6.77 27.33 -21.40
C LEU A 225 7.74 28.46 -21.01
N ASP A 226 8.60 28.92 -21.93
CA ASP A 226 9.49 30.06 -21.71
C ASP A 226 8.76 31.42 -21.63
N ASP A 227 7.51 31.54 -22.14
CA ASP A 227 6.63 32.68 -21.90
C ASP A 227 5.94 32.61 -20.53
N LEU A 228 5.69 31.39 -20.04
CA LEU A 228 4.98 31.11 -18.77
C LEU A 228 5.89 31.13 -17.55
N ALA A 229 7.18 30.84 -17.72
CA ALA A 229 8.09 30.64 -16.62
C ALA A 229 9.56 30.87 -17.01
N GLN A 230 10.36 31.31 -16.04
CA GLN A 230 11.81 31.27 -16.17
C GLN A 230 12.32 29.87 -15.84
N ILE A 231 13.13 29.28 -16.71
CA ILE A 231 13.74 27.96 -16.49
C ILE A 231 15.22 28.15 -16.14
N LYS A 232 15.70 27.51 -15.07
CA LYS A 232 17.09 27.58 -14.59
C LYS A 232 17.68 26.20 -14.38
N SER A 233 18.97 26.05 -14.64
CA SER A 233 19.76 24.86 -14.32
C SER A 233 20.19 24.87 -12.86
N GLY A 234 20.37 23.67 -12.29
CA GLY A 234 20.76 23.50 -10.90
C GLY A 234 22.26 23.72 -10.64
N TYR A 235 22.59 23.79 -9.37
CA TYR A 235 23.97 23.91 -8.89
C TYR A 235 24.74 22.60 -9.10
N SER A 236 25.91 22.69 -9.76
CA SER A 236 26.74 21.53 -10.12
C SER A 236 27.90 21.28 -9.16
N GLY A 237 27.85 21.81 -7.94
CA GLY A 237 28.89 21.60 -6.92
C GLY A 237 28.95 20.18 -6.40
N THR A 238 30.10 19.83 -5.83
CA THR A 238 30.34 18.50 -5.24
C THR A 238 29.46 18.28 -4.01
N GLN A 239 28.73 17.16 -4.02
CA GLN A 239 27.94 16.75 -2.87
C GLN A 239 28.81 16.02 -1.83
N VAL A 240 28.48 16.19 -0.56
CA VAL A 240 29.14 15.56 0.58
C VAL A 240 28.21 14.52 1.22
N SER A 241 28.79 13.52 1.89
CA SER A 241 28.05 12.42 2.54
C SER A 241 27.55 12.76 3.95
N TYR A 242 27.97 13.88 4.52
CA TYR A 242 27.58 14.35 5.84
C TYR A 242 26.63 15.54 5.77
N GLN A 243 25.87 15.77 6.83
CA GLN A 243 24.89 16.86 6.91
C GLN A 243 25.56 18.23 7.04
N THR A 244 25.10 19.17 6.24
CA THR A 244 25.50 20.58 6.29
C THR A 244 24.24 21.45 6.35
N PRO A 245 24.38 22.77 6.62
CA PRO A 245 23.26 23.69 6.51
C PRO A 245 22.66 23.79 5.10
N TYR A 246 23.42 23.42 4.07
CA TYR A 246 23.03 23.57 2.66
C TYR A 246 22.48 22.27 2.10
N LYS A 247 21.17 22.11 2.21
CA LYS A 247 20.41 20.97 1.69
C LYS A 247 20.11 21.17 0.22
N VAL A 248 20.48 20.23 -0.65
CA VAL A 248 20.24 20.35 -2.11
C VAL A 248 19.26 19.28 -2.61
N SER A 249 18.40 19.67 -3.54
CA SER A 249 17.51 18.73 -4.24
C SER A 249 18.31 17.80 -5.15
N ARG A 250 17.83 16.55 -5.27
CA ARG A 250 18.36 15.50 -6.14
C ARG A 250 17.23 14.95 -7.01
N ILE A 251 17.54 14.12 -7.99
CA ILE A 251 16.52 13.41 -8.79
C ILE A 251 15.58 12.61 -7.89
N GLU A 252 16.12 11.94 -6.88
CA GLU A 252 15.37 11.13 -5.93
C GLU A 252 14.45 11.97 -5.03
N THR A 253 14.76 13.25 -4.82
CA THR A 253 13.93 14.18 -4.03
C THR A 253 12.54 14.39 -4.64
N ILE A 254 12.39 14.20 -5.96
CA ILE A 254 11.14 14.44 -6.69
C ILE A 254 10.55 13.20 -7.35
N SER A 255 11.03 12.02 -7.00
CA SER A 255 10.68 10.76 -7.67
C SER A 255 9.18 10.39 -7.60
N LYS A 256 8.44 10.94 -6.62
CA LYS A 256 7.01 10.67 -6.39
C LYS A 256 6.11 11.89 -6.70
N HIS A 257 6.54 12.80 -7.55
CA HIS A 257 5.84 14.06 -7.85
C HIS A 257 5.62 14.99 -6.65
N CYS A 258 6.30 14.73 -5.54
CA CYS A 258 6.31 15.54 -4.33
C CYS A 258 7.75 15.70 -3.82
N ILE A 259 7.96 16.66 -2.93
CA ILE A 259 9.28 16.89 -2.31
C ILE A 259 9.49 15.88 -1.17
N ASP A 260 10.40 14.94 -1.37
CA ASP A 260 10.83 13.97 -0.35
C ASP A 260 12.10 14.46 0.35
N ILE A 261 11.93 15.06 1.53
CA ILE A 261 13.04 15.61 2.34
C ILE A 261 13.98 14.56 2.93
N GLN A 262 13.63 13.28 2.86
CA GLN A 262 14.52 12.19 3.29
C GLN A 262 15.52 11.81 2.20
N ARG A 263 15.28 12.24 0.95
CA ARG A 263 16.09 11.93 -0.22
C ARG A 263 16.75 13.18 -0.80
N ILE A 264 17.42 13.93 0.07
CA ILE A 264 18.15 15.17 -0.29
C ILE A 264 19.66 14.92 -0.26
N GLY A 265 20.42 15.81 -0.88
CA GLY A 265 21.88 15.86 -0.78
C GLY A 265 22.34 17.03 0.09
N TYR A 266 23.65 17.11 0.32
CA TYR A 266 24.30 18.18 1.04
C TYR A 266 25.51 18.68 0.25
N VAL A 267 25.81 19.98 0.39
CA VAL A 267 27.03 20.62 -0.17
C VAL A 267 27.66 21.49 0.92
N GLU A 268 28.95 21.78 0.81
CA GLU A 268 29.64 22.63 1.79
C GLU A 268 29.24 24.10 1.70
N CYS A 269 29.02 24.57 0.49
CA CYS A 269 28.56 25.94 0.23
C CYS A 269 27.72 25.97 -1.05
N ILE A 270 26.81 26.94 -1.15
CA ILE A 270 26.00 27.18 -2.34
C ILE A 270 25.52 28.63 -2.35
N PRO A 271 25.56 29.32 -3.50
CA PRO A 271 25.05 30.69 -3.58
C PRO A 271 23.54 30.77 -3.29
N GLU A 272 23.10 31.82 -2.61
CA GLU A 272 21.71 32.03 -2.22
C GLU A 272 20.75 32.11 -3.44
N SER A 273 21.24 32.46 -4.62
CA SER A 273 20.48 32.48 -5.87
C SER A 273 19.90 31.11 -6.26
N TYR A 274 20.47 30.00 -5.72
CA TYR A 274 19.96 28.65 -5.91
C TYR A 274 18.90 28.23 -4.86
N ARG A 275 18.63 29.07 -3.87
CA ARG A 275 17.58 28.77 -2.88
C ARG A 275 16.25 28.61 -3.59
N LEU A 276 15.54 27.54 -3.25
CA LEU A 276 14.21 27.23 -3.78
C LEU A 276 13.16 27.97 -2.98
N ASN A 277 12.19 28.55 -3.65
CA ASN A 277 11.10 29.31 -3.06
C ASN A 277 9.77 28.60 -3.26
N VAL A 278 8.81 28.89 -2.40
CA VAL A 278 7.41 28.47 -2.57
C VAL A 278 6.91 28.87 -3.96
N GLY A 279 6.19 28.01 -4.62
CA GLY A 279 5.72 28.22 -5.99
C GLY A 279 6.69 27.76 -7.09
N ASN A 280 7.93 27.41 -6.75
CA ASN A 280 8.83 26.83 -7.74
C ASN A 280 8.43 25.39 -8.07
N ILE A 281 8.76 24.94 -9.27
CA ILE A 281 8.57 23.57 -9.71
C ILE A 281 9.94 23.02 -10.09
N LEU A 282 10.28 21.86 -9.54
CA LEU A 282 11.45 21.08 -9.97
C LEU A 282 11.04 20.10 -11.06
N PHE A 283 11.88 19.98 -12.09
CA PHE A 283 11.63 19.15 -13.26
C PHE A 283 12.83 18.22 -13.49
N SER A 284 12.57 16.91 -13.60
CA SER A 284 13.58 15.90 -13.90
C SER A 284 13.94 15.93 -15.38
N ASN A 285 15.03 16.60 -15.71
CA ASN A 285 15.47 16.77 -17.09
C ASN A 285 16.56 15.77 -17.52
N ILE A 286 17.12 14.99 -16.60
CA ILE A 286 18.06 13.88 -16.86
C ILE A 286 17.64 12.69 -16.01
N ASN A 287 17.17 11.62 -16.66
CA ASN A 287 16.70 10.41 -15.96
C ASN A 287 16.55 9.25 -16.95
N SER A 288 16.18 8.04 -16.46
CA SER A 288 15.66 7.02 -17.37
C SER A 288 14.35 7.48 -18.00
N ILE A 289 14.04 6.97 -19.20
CA ILE A 289 12.93 7.46 -20.04
C ILE A 289 11.58 7.46 -19.32
N GLN A 290 11.35 6.50 -18.44
CA GLN A 290 10.10 6.38 -17.69
C GLN A 290 9.92 7.46 -16.60
N TYR A 291 11.00 8.13 -16.18
CA TYR A 291 10.99 9.17 -15.15
C TYR A 291 11.35 10.56 -15.67
N ILE A 292 11.67 10.67 -16.98
CA ILE A 292 11.93 11.97 -17.60
C ILE A 292 10.66 12.81 -17.55
N GLY A 293 10.78 14.08 -17.18
CA GLY A 293 9.62 14.96 -17.02
C GLY A 293 8.89 14.87 -15.68
N ASN A 294 9.31 14.00 -14.77
CA ASN A 294 8.77 14.04 -13.40
C ASN A 294 8.98 15.42 -12.80
N THR A 295 7.95 15.93 -12.12
CA THR A 295 7.97 17.24 -11.50
C THR A 295 7.56 17.19 -10.04
N ALA A 296 8.01 18.15 -9.24
CA ALA A 296 7.51 18.38 -7.90
C ALA A 296 7.32 19.88 -7.65
N TYR A 297 6.22 20.22 -7.00
CA TYR A 297 5.84 21.58 -6.64
C TYR A 297 6.26 21.91 -5.22
N LEU A 298 6.84 23.08 -5.01
CA LEU A 298 7.17 23.57 -3.67
C LEU A 298 5.96 24.31 -3.09
N ASP A 299 5.17 23.61 -2.30
CA ASP A 299 3.98 24.12 -1.60
C ASP A 299 4.33 24.92 -0.34
N LYS A 300 5.53 24.73 0.21
CA LYS A 300 6.08 25.42 1.39
C LYS A 300 7.58 25.59 1.28
N ASP A 301 8.17 26.35 2.20
CA ASP A 301 9.64 26.47 2.31
C ASP A 301 10.21 25.20 2.96
N TYR A 302 10.96 24.42 2.19
CA TYR A 302 11.67 23.23 2.64
C TYR A 302 13.10 23.51 3.12
N GLY A 303 13.58 24.75 2.99
CA GLY A 303 14.98 25.10 3.24
C GLY A 303 15.95 24.47 2.24
N LEU A 304 15.48 24.18 1.01
CA LEU A 304 16.24 23.48 -0.02
C LEU A 304 16.86 24.45 -1.01
N TYR A 305 17.99 24.03 -1.56
CA TYR A 305 18.65 24.64 -2.70
C TYR A 305 18.51 23.77 -3.94
N HIS A 306 18.53 24.38 -5.12
CA HIS A 306 18.40 23.73 -6.40
C HIS A 306 19.68 22.96 -6.77
N GLY A 307 19.66 21.63 -6.70
CA GLY A 307 20.79 20.75 -7.04
C GLY A 307 20.85 20.39 -8.52
N MET A 308 21.91 19.69 -8.90
CA MET A 308 22.19 19.29 -10.27
C MET A 308 21.18 18.27 -10.83
N ASN A 309 21.14 18.12 -12.15
CA ASN A 309 20.30 17.19 -12.90
C ASN A 309 18.78 17.43 -12.76
N LEU A 310 18.42 18.62 -12.32
CA LEU A 310 17.05 19.11 -12.28
C LEU A 310 17.00 20.49 -12.93
N LEU A 311 15.87 20.82 -13.59
CA LEU A 311 15.54 22.18 -13.97
C LEU A 311 14.59 22.78 -12.94
N ARG A 312 14.80 24.06 -12.59
CA ARG A 312 13.90 24.87 -11.79
C ARG A 312 13.03 25.71 -12.70
N ILE A 313 11.74 25.52 -12.62
CA ILE A 313 10.73 26.30 -13.32
C ILE A 313 10.19 27.33 -12.33
N ILE A 314 10.31 28.62 -12.64
CA ILE A 314 9.84 29.74 -11.83
C ILE A 314 8.67 30.37 -12.59
N PRO A 315 7.41 30.07 -12.25
CA PRO A 315 6.24 30.54 -13.00
C PRO A 315 6.09 32.07 -12.96
N ASN A 316 5.67 32.63 -14.06
CA ASN A 316 5.23 34.03 -14.14
C ASN A 316 3.80 34.14 -13.61
N THR A 317 3.67 34.57 -12.35
CA THR A 317 2.39 34.62 -11.63
C THR A 317 1.38 35.62 -12.21
N THR A 318 1.77 36.46 -13.15
CA THR A 318 0.83 37.34 -13.86
C THR A 318 0.04 36.62 -14.95
N ILE A 319 0.55 35.45 -15.44
CA ILE A 319 -0.04 34.67 -16.53
C ILE A 319 -0.54 33.32 -16.05
N VAL A 320 0.25 32.65 -15.20
CA VAL A 320 -0.04 31.31 -14.79
C VAL A 320 0.15 31.13 -13.28
N ARG A 321 -0.83 30.47 -12.62
CA ARG A 321 -0.68 30.06 -11.23
C ARG A 321 0.35 28.94 -11.12
N PRO A 322 1.30 29.00 -10.18
CA PRO A 322 2.33 27.98 -10.02
C PRO A 322 1.74 26.56 -9.87
N ARG A 323 0.71 26.42 -9.03
CA ARG A 323 0.04 25.13 -8.81
C ARG A 323 -0.65 24.61 -10.08
N PHE A 324 -1.32 25.51 -10.85
CA PHE A 324 -1.94 25.14 -12.12
C PHE A 324 -0.91 24.63 -13.12
N LEU A 325 0.21 25.35 -13.28
CA LEU A 325 1.28 24.91 -14.17
C LEU A 325 1.83 23.53 -13.75
N HIS A 326 2.03 23.30 -12.46
CA HIS A 326 2.48 21.99 -11.96
C HIS A 326 1.48 20.88 -12.30
N LEU A 327 0.17 21.08 -12.06
CA LEU A 327 -0.87 20.12 -12.42
C LEU A 327 -0.83 19.78 -13.91
N LEU A 328 -0.66 20.80 -14.76
CA LEU A 328 -0.58 20.64 -16.21
C LEU A 328 0.65 19.83 -16.64
N LEU A 329 1.81 20.09 -16.03
CA LEU A 329 3.05 19.36 -16.30
C LEU A 329 3.00 17.89 -15.82
N CYS A 330 2.10 17.55 -14.91
CA CYS A 330 1.89 16.17 -14.40
C CYS A 330 0.90 15.35 -15.24
N THR A 331 0.27 15.93 -16.28
CA THR A 331 -0.69 15.20 -17.12
C THR A 331 -0.01 14.12 -17.96
N ASP A 332 -0.74 13.05 -18.26
CA ASP A 332 -0.23 11.96 -19.12
C ASP A 332 0.24 12.46 -20.48
N TRP A 333 -0.50 13.42 -21.09
CA TRP A 333 -0.11 13.97 -22.38
C TRP A 333 1.14 14.83 -22.30
N ALA A 334 1.36 15.58 -21.21
CA ALA A 334 2.58 16.36 -21.01
C ALA A 334 3.80 15.44 -20.79
N ILE A 335 3.65 14.39 -20.00
CA ILE A 335 4.70 13.38 -19.79
C ILE A 335 5.04 12.69 -21.12
N ASN A 336 4.05 12.28 -21.90
CA ASN A 336 4.25 11.69 -23.23
C ASN A 336 4.98 12.68 -24.17
N HIS A 337 4.61 13.97 -24.15
CA HIS A 337 5.31 15.01 -24.90
C HIS A 337 6.78 15.10 -24.48
N PHE A 338 7.10 15.11 -23.18
CA PHE A 338 8.48 15.13 -22.69
C PHE A 338 9.29 13.92 -23.14
N GLN A 339 8.69 12.73 -23.14
CA GLN A 339 9.31 11.50 -23.64
C GLN A 339 9.54 11.52 -25.17
N THR A 340 8.80 12.36 -25.90
CA THR A 340 8.95 12.52 -27.34
C THR A 340 10.10 13.50 -27.66
N ILE A 341 10.22 14.61 -26.93
CA ILE A 341 11.22 15.65 -27.19
C ILE A 341 12.58 15.37 -26.54
N CYS A 342 12.70 14.33 -25.70
CA CYS A 342 13.95 14.00 -25.04
C CYS A 342 14.99 13.39 -25.99
N ASN A 343 16.24 13.69 -25.76
CA ASN A 343 17.37 13.02 -26.38
C ASN A 343 17.58 11.67 -25.65
N LYS A 344 17.48 10.58 -26.40
CA LYS A 344 17.60 9.20 -25.86
C LYS A 344 19.04 8.71 -26.01
N ALA A 345 19.66 8.32 -24.90
CA ALA A 345 20.92 7.56 -24.86
C ALA A 345 20.64 6.16 -24.27
N VAL A 346 21.64 5.27 -24.33
CA VAL A 346 21.45 3.84 -23.97
C VAL A 346 20.88 3.65 -22.55
N SER A 347 21.28 4.46 -21.58
CA SER A 347 20.86 4.32 -20.16
C SER A 347 20.11 5.53 -19.62
N GLN A 348 20.08 6.66 -20.33
CA GLN A 348 19.51 7.90 -19.85
C GLN A 348 18.82 8.66 -20.98
N ALA A 349 17.78 9.40 -20.61
CA ALA A 349 17.16 10.42 -21.47
C ALA A 349 17.44 11.81 -20.90
N SER A 350 17.50 12.81 -21.76
CA SER A 350 17.71 14.20 -21.34
C SER A 350 16.87 15.18 -22.14
N ILE A 351 16.38 16.22 -21.46
CA ILE A 351 15.71 17.37 -22.07
C ILE A 351 16.51 18.61 -21.72
N ASN A 352 16.99 19.34 -22.73
CA ASN A 352 17.67 20.60 -22.47
C ASN A 352 16.66 21.72 -22.22
N GLN A 353 17.12 22.79 -21.58
CA GLN A 353 16.29 23.95 -21.20
C GLN A 353 15.57 24.58 -22.40
N THR A 354 16.23 24.67 -23.56
CA THR A 354 15.65 25.26 -24.76
C THR A 354 14.54 24.41 -25.35
N ALA A 355 14.72 23.09 -25.41
CA ALA A 355 13.69 22.16 -25.88
C ALA A 355 12.45 22.19 -24.96
N LEU A 356 12.67 22.17 -23.63
CA LEU A 356 11.60 22.29 -22.65
C LEU A 356 10.86 23.63 -22.79
N GLY A 357 11.59 24.76 -22.92
CA GLY A 357 11.01 26.10 -23.05
C GLY A 357 10.13 26.29 -24.30
N LYS A 358 10.42 25.54 -25.37
CA LYS A 358 9.61 25.60 -26.63
C LYS A 358 8.32 24.78 -26.54
N SER A 359 8.15 23.92 -25.51
CA SER A 359 6.91 23.16 -25.31
C SER A 359 5.72 24.09 -25.11
N ARG A 360 4.58 23.74 -25.70
CA ARG A 360 3.38 24.57 -25.67
C ARG A 360 2.31 23.97 -24.79
N PHE A 361 1.66 24.83 -24.00
CA PHE A 361 0.65 24.45 -23.04
C PHE A 361 -0.59 25.34 -23.18
N PRO A 362 -1.81 24.77 -23.15
CA PRO A 362 -3.05 25.53 -23.14
C PRO A 362 -3.28 26.14 -21.75
N ILE A 363 -3.47 27.46 -21.71
CA ILE A 363 -3.63 28.22 -20.46
C ILE A 363 -4.97 28.93 -20.44
N PRO A 364 -5.86 28.64 -19.52
CA PRO A 364 -7.15 29.31 -19.35
C PRO A 364 -6.99 30.66 -18.62
N PRO A 365 -8.06 31.46 -18.55
CA PRO A 365 -8.10 32.65 -17.70
C PRO A 365 -7.77 32.33 -16.23
N MET A 366 -7.19 33.30 -15.53
CA MET A 366 -6.76 33.14 -14.12
C MET A 366 -7.86 32.67 -13.17
N SER A 367 -9.12 33.06 -13.41
CA SER A 367 -10.27 32.60 -12.62
C SER A 367 -10.52 31.09 -12.78
N VAL A 368 -10.39 30.56 -13.99
CA VAL A 368 -10.52 29.12 -14.27
C VAL A 368 -9.35 28.35 -13.68
N GLN A 369 -8.11 28.86 -13.79
CA GLN A 369 -6.94 28.27 -13.13
C GLN A 369 -7.16 28.15 -11.62
N GLN A 370 -7.71 29.20 -10.98
CA GLN A 370 -8.02 29.21 -9.54
C GLN A 370 -9.05 28.11 -9.18
N GLN A 371 -10.13 28.00 -9.96
CA GLN A 371 -11.18 27.00 -9.71
C GLN A 371 -10.61 25.58 -9.81
N ILE A 372 -9.80 25.31 -10.85
CA ILE A 372 -9.15 24.02 -11.04
C ILE A 372 -8.20 23.72 -9.87
N CYS A 373 -7.31 24.66 -9.50
CA CYS A 373 -6.41 24.47 -8.38
C CYS A 373 -7.16 24.15 -7.08
N SER A 374 -8.21 24.92 -6.77
CA SER A 374 -9.01 24.72 -5.56
C SER A 374 -9.69 23.34 -5.52
N MET A 375 -10.17 22.87 -6.68
CA MET A 375 -10.77 21.53 -6.79
C MET A 375 -9.76 20.41 -6.50
N PHE A 376 -8.56 20.49 -7.09
CA PHE A 376 -7.48 19.52 -6.82
C PHE A 376 -7.02 19.57 -5.36
N GLU A 377 -6.77 20.77 -4.81
CA GLU A 377 -6.35 20.95 -3.42
C GLU A 377 -7.35 20.36 -2.42
N LEU A 378 -8.65 20.56 -2.64
CA LEU A 378 -9.69 19.98 -1.79
C LEU A 378 -9.74 18.46 -1.89
N THR A 379 -9.60 17.91 -3.10
CA THR A 379 -9.66 16.45 -3.32
C THR A 379 -8.41 15.76 -2.78
N GLU A 380 -7.22 16.33 -3.02
CA GLU A 380 -5.95 15.85 -2.49
C GLU A 380 -5.94 15.88 -0.95
N ARG A 381 -6.36 16.99 -0.33
CA ARG A 381 -6.48 17.08 1.12
C ARG A 381 -7.47 16.05 1.69
N LYS A 382 -8.57 15.78 0.97
CA LYS A 382 -9.49 14.70 1.38
C LYS A 382 -8.81 13.34 1.31
N LEU A 383 -8.04 13.07 0.26
CA LEU A 383 -7.27 11.83 0.10
C LEU A 383 -6.26 11.65 1.23
N ASP A 384 -5.48 12.68 1.56
CA ASP A 384 -4.50 12.65 2.65
C ASP A 384 -5.17 12.33 3.99
N ASN A 385 -6.29 12.99 4.31
CA ASN A 385 -7.04 12.73 5.54
C ASN A 385 -7.54 11.26 5.63
N GLU A 386 -7.99 10.70 4.50
CA GLU A 386 -8.45 9.30 4.47
C GLU A 386 -7.28 8.31 4.61
N GLN A 387 -6.09 8.66 4.09
CA GLN A 387 -4.86 7.87 4.27
C GLN A 387 -4.35 7.91 5.72
N GLU A 388 -4.43 9.05 6.39
CA GLU A 388 -4.12 9.14 7.82
C GLU A 388 -5.12 8.33 8.64
N TYR A 389 -6.40 8.42 8.31
CA TYR A 389 -7.44 7.70 9.03
C TYR A 389 -7.26 6.17 8.93
N ILE A 390 -6.96 5.63 7.74
CA ILE A 390 -6.69 4.19 7.61
C ILE A 390 -5.45 3.76 8.38
N SER A 391 -4.41 4.60 8.44
CA SER A 391 -3.22 4.34 9.26
C SER A 391 -3.57 4.23 10.74
N CYS A 392 -4.42 5.12 11.26
CA CYS A 392 -4.92 5.05 12.64
C CYS A 392 -5.72 3.77 12.91
N LEU A 393 -6.62 3.36 12.00
CA LEU A 393 -7.39 2.12 12.14
C LEU A 393 -6.49 0.88 12.17
N GLN A 394 -5.47 0.83 11.31
CA GLN A 394 -4.49 -0.26 11.28
C GLN A 394 -3.65 -0.31 12.57
N GLN A 395 -3.27 0.84 13.13
CA GLN A 395 -2.58 0.93 14.42
C GLN A 395 -3.49 0.44 15.55
N GLN A 396 -4.75 0.87 15.56
CA GLN A 396 -5.74 0.41 16.52
C GLN A 396 -5.92 -1.11 16.48
N LYS A 397 -6.08 -1.70 15.27
CA LYS A 397 -6.18 -3.16 15.11
C LYS A 397 -4.96 -3.87 15.68
N ARG A 398 -3.74 -3.42 15.34
CA ARG A 398 -2.50 -4.00 15.88
C ARG A 398 -2.44 -3.92 17.40
N TYR A 399 -2.81 -2.80 17.99
CA TYR A 399 -2.86 -2.63 19.43
C TYR A 399 -3.84 -3.61 20.10
N LEU A 400 -5.04 -3.78 19.52
CA LEU A 400 -6.04 -4.72 20.04
C LEU A 400 -5.54 -6.17 19.94
N LEU A 401 -4.96 -6.60 18.81
CA LEU A 401 -4.36 -7.93 18.65
C LEU A 401 -3.18 -8.17 19.61
N GLN A 402 -2.51 -7.12 20.05
CA GLN A 402 -1.44 -7.23 21.05
C GLN A 402 -1.96 -7.31 22.49
N LYS A 403 -3.08 -6.65 22.81
CA LYS A 403 -3.52 -6.43 24.19
C LYS A 403 -4.73 -7.26 24.62
N MET A 404 -5.55 -7.71 23.65
CA MET A 404 -6.78 -8.49 23.93
C MET A 404 -6.58 -9.99 23.89
N PHE A 405 -5.36 -10.49 23.67
CA PHE A 405 -5.04 -11.93 23.62
C PHE A 405 -3.87 -12.28 24.53
N ILE A 406 -3.81 -13.56 24.96
CA ILE A 406 -2.78 -14.13 25.84
C ILE A 406 -2.10 -15.32 25.20
#